data_0c5509a95c5dc65407fe2e70bd3d18d5
#
_entry.id   0c5509a95c5dc65407fe2e70bd3d18d5
#
_cell.length_a   1.000
_cell.length_b   1.000
_cell.length_c   1.000
_cell.angle_alpha   90.00
_cell.angle_beta   90.00
_cell.angle_gamma   90.00
#
_symmetry.space_group_name_H-M   'P 1'
#
loop_
_entity.id
_entity.type
_entity.pdbx_description
1 polymer ?
#
loop_
_entity_poly.entity_id
_entity_poly.type
_entity_poly.pdbx_seq_one_letter_code
_entity_poly.pdbx_strand_id
1 'polypeptide(L)' 'MIDFKRNKDGVEAVVKTIEYDPNRTANIALVHYTDGVKAYILAPKGLEVGQRI' A
#
# COMPACT_ATOMS: atom_id res chain seq x y z
N MET A 1 0.85 -10.89 1.83
CA MET A 1 0.18 -10.94 0.52
C MET A 1 -0.04 -9.54 -0.03
N ILE A 2 0.18 -9.34 -1.30
CA ILE A 2 0.00 -8.03 -1.94
C ILE A 2 -1.40 -7.96 -2.54
N ASP A 3 -2.10 -6.88 -2.20
CA ASP A 3 -3.42 -6.62 -2.76
C ASP A 3 -3.26 -5.79 -4.03
N PHE A 4 -3.45 -6.43 -5.17
CA PHE A 4 -3.30 -5.77 -6.47
C PHE A 4 -4.52 -4.97 -6.89
N LYS A 5 -5.68 -5.24 -6.30
CA LYS A 5 -6.94 -4.67 -6.77
C LYS A 5 -7.52 -3.60 -5.86
N ARG A 6 -7.10 -3.54 -4.61
CA ARG A 6 -7.62 -2.57 -3.65
C ARG A 6 -9.14 -2.56 -3.62
N ASN A 7 -9.71 -3.69 -3.19
CA ASN A 7 -11.16 -3.88 -3.23
C ASN A 7 -11.95 -3.11 -2.16
N LYS A 8 -11.28 -2.32 -1.33
CA LYS A 8 -11.93 -1.62 -0.22
C LYS A 8 -12.42 -0.25 -0.67
N ASP A 9 -13.49 -0.24 -1.46
CA ASP A 9 -14.10 0.99 -1.93
C ASP A 9 -14.64 1.82 -0.76
N GLY A 10 -14.36 3.11 -0.77
CA GLY A 10 -14.83 4.00 0.26
C GLY A 10 -14.02 3.96 1.55
N VAL A 11 -13.00 3.13 1.64
CA VAL A 11 -12.13 3.06 2.81
C VAL A 11 -10.79 3.70 2.47
N GLU A 12 -10.41 4.69 3.25
CA GLU A 12 -9.11 5.33 3.08
C GLU A 12 -8.00 4.49 3.71
N ALA A 13 -6.80 4.65 3.19
CA ALA A 13 -5.62 4.03 3.75
C ALA A 13 -4.50 5.05 3.87
N VAL A 14 -3.59 4.79 4.80
CA VAL A 14 -2.39 5.60 4.99
C VAL A 14 -1.18 4.73 4.70
N VAL A 15 -0.26 5.23 3.92
CA VAL A 15 1.00 4.54 3.63
C VAL A 15 1.88 4.62 4.87
N LYS A 16 2.22 3.47 5.43
CA LYS A 16 3.07 3.40 6.63
C LYS A 16 4.53 3.20 6.27
N THR A 17 4.81 2.33 5.32
CA THR A 17 6.19 2.09 4.87
C THR A 17 6.19 1.86 3.38
N ILE A 18 7.34 2.10 2.76
CA ILE A 18 7.57 1.73 1.36
C ILE A 18 8.81 0.85 1.35
N GLU A 19 8.67 -0.34 0.75
CA GLU A 19 9.72 -1.35 0.76
C GLU A 19 9.95 -1.83 -0.67
N TYR A 20 11.14 -2.37 -0.90
CA TYR A 20 11.47 -2.96 -2.19
C TYR A 20 11.26 -4.47 -2.14
N ASP A 21 10.52 -4.99 -3.11
CA ASP A 21 10.31 -6.43 -3.25
C ASP A 21 11.22 -6.97 -4.36
N PRO A 22 12.32 -7.66 -4.01
CA PRO A 22 13.24 -8.15 -5.02
C PRO A 22 12.63 -9.27 -5.90
N ASN A 23 11.62 -9.96 -5.40
CA ASN A 23 10.96 -11.00 -6.19
C ASN A 23 10.17 -10.43 -7.36
N ARG A 24 9.71 -9.20 -7.23
CA ARG A 24 8.93 -8.51 -8.27
C ARG A 24 9.69 -7.37 -8.90
N THR A 25 10.90 -7.09 -8.42
CA THR A 25 11.71 -5.95 -8.85
C THR A 25 10.90 -4.66 -8.84
N ALA A 26 10.12 -4.46 -7.79
CA ALA A 26 9.22 -3.32 -7.68
C ALA A 26 9.09 -2.88 -6.24
N ASN A 27 8.71 -1.62 -6.04
CA ASN A 27 8.40 -1.11 -4.71
C ASN A 27 7.00 -1.54 -4.29
N ILE A 28 6.88 -1.91 -3.03
CA ILE A 28 5.59 -2.19 -2.40
C ILE A 28 5.42 -1.26 -1.23
N ALA A 29 4.18 -1.01 -0.86
CA ALA A 29 3.85 -0.14 0.27
C ALA A 29 2.96 -0.88 1.25
N LEU A 30 3.30 -0.78 2.53
CA LEU A 30 2.41 -1.24 3.59
C LEU A 30 1.44 -0.12 3.89
N VAL A 31 0.16 -0.39 3.75
CA VAL A 31 -0.89 0.58 4.03
C VAL A 31 -1.76 0.09 5.18
N HIS A 32 -2.22 1.04 5.98
CA HIS A 32 -3.17 0.77 7.05
C HIS A 32 -4.50 1.43 6.69
N TYR A 33 -5.51 0.62 6.51
CA TYR A 33 -6.85 1.12 6.26
C TYR A 33 -7.50 1.63 7.53
N THR A 34 -8.44 2.56 7.38
CA THR A 34 -9.12 3.16 8.53
C THR A 34 -9.98 2.16 9.29
N ASP A 35 -10.32 1.03 8.69
CA ASP A 35 -11.05 -0.04 9.37
C ASP A 35 -10.14 -0.98 10.16
N GLY A 36 -8.85 -0.69 10.24
CA GLY A 36 -7.89 -1.48 11.00
C GLY A 36 -7.19 -2.58 10.21
N VAL A 37 -7.51 -2.74 8.94
CA VAL A 37 -6.88 -3.73 8.09
C VAL A 37 -5.55 -3.20 7.57
N LYS A 38 -4.55 -4.07 7.52
CA LYS A 38 -3.23 -3.76 6.94
C LYS A 38 -3.06 -4.60 5.67
N ALA A 39 -2.46 -4.00 4.66
CA ALA A 39 -2.22 -4.71 3.41
C ALA A 39 -0.99 -4.15 2.71
N TYR A 40 -0.39 -4.97 1.84
CA TYR A 40 0.65 -4.51 0.94
C TYR A 40 0.04 -4.25 -0.42
N ILE A 41 0.45 -3.16 -1.05
CA ILE A 41 0.05 -2.83 -2.41
C ILE A 41 1.30 -2.52 -3.23
N LEU A 42 1.17 -2.56 -4.55
CA LEU A 42 2.24 -2.07 -5.40
C LEU A 42 2.32 -0.55 -5.26
N ALA A 43 3.53 -0.04 -4.99
CA ALA A 43 3.71 1.39 -4.79
C ALA A 43 3.89 2.08 -6.14
N PRO A 44 2.98 2.96 -6.54
CA PRO A 44 3.16 3.74 -7.75
C PRO A 44 4.30 4.75 -7.58
N LYS A 45 4.82 5.19 -8.70
CA LYS A 45 5.85 6.21 -8.70
C LYS A 45 5.33 7.48 -8.03
N GLY A 46 6.11 8.01 -7.10
CA GLY A 46 5.73 9.23 -6.40
C GLY A 46 4.96 9.01 -5.11
N LEU A 47 4.67 7.76 -4.75
CA LEU A 47 4.01 7.50 -3.48
C LEU A 47 4.97 7.76 -2.32
N GLU A 48 4.46 8.38 -1.26
CA GLU A 48 5.27 8.74 -0.10
C GLU A 48 4.67 8.17 1.18
N VAL A 49 5.54 7.92 2.16
CA VAL A 49 5.12 7.49 3.49
C VAL A 49 4.29 8.61 4.13
N GLY A 50 3.18 8.23 4.74
CA GLY A 50 2.24 9.17 5.35
C GLY A 50 1.16 9.68 4.41
N GLN A 51 1.25 9.35 3.12
CA GLN A 51 0.26 9.77 2.14
C GLN A 51 -1.03 8.97 2.33
N ARG A 52 -2.15 9.64 2.21
CA ARG A 52 -3.46 8.98 2.18
C ARG A 52 -3.84 8.65 0.75
N ILE A 53 -4.41 7.47 0.61
CA ILE A 53 -4.79 6.98 -0.72
C ILE A 53 -6.18 6.32 -0.69
#